data_864762efdb5aabaa7aee209e127a826a
#
_entry.id   864762efdb5aabaa7aee209e127a826a
#
_cell.length_a   1.000
_cell.length_b   1.000
_cell.length_c   1.000
_cell.angle_alpha   90.00
_cell.angle_beta   90.00
_cell.angle_gamma   90.00
#
_symmetry.space_group_name_H-M   'P 1'
#
loop_
_entity.id
_entity.type
_entity.pdbx_description
1 polymer ?
#
loop_
_entity_poly.entity_id
_entity_poly.type
_entity_poly.pdbx_seq_one_letter_code
_entity_poly.pdbx_strand_id
1 'polypeptide(L)'
;MIQTYNESDLHRTLKHLYALEHNGKTEVPVGKWICDIVTENGDVIEIQTANISKLTPKTKSLLDDGRNVTIVYPLVIEKTIETYMPDGALISRRKSPKKQTIYAMLRSLTGIYPLLLHGNLTLEVLFVTITEQRRKTATPVRLANKSRHFPKTWVPQEKKLESIIRKERYKTKADYMALIPPTLPHEFTIPNLQKAIFSKLQEDKTNKNSCTAAANQARLLLWLFTRMDLVEKCGKQGRCTLYRTK
;
A
#
# COMPACT_ATOMS: atom_id res chain seq x y z
N MET A 1 28.52 -4.65 9.34
CA MET A 1 27.48 -5.72 9.39
C MET A 1 26.12 -5.01 9.42
N ILE A 2 25.42 -4.96 8.31
CA ILE A 2 24.13 -4.26 8.18
C ILE A 2 23.07 -5.10 8.90
N GLN A 3 22.34 -4.47 9.82
CA GLN A 3 21.30 -5.15 10.60
C GLN A 3 20.09 -5.50 9.70
N THR A 4 20.09 -6.70 9.15
CA THR A 4 18.95 -7.30 8.42
C THR A 4 17.85 -7.86 9.35
N TYR A 5 17.91 -7.55 10.64
CA TYR A 5 17.12 -8.18 11.70
C TYR A 5 15.61 -7.88 11.73
N ASN A 6 15.07 -7.03 10.82
CA ASN A 6 13.64 -6.67 10.80
C ASN A 6 12.99 -6.74 9.41
N GLU A 7 13.66 -7.33 8.45
CA GLU A 7 13.09 -7.49 7.12
C GLU A 7 12.07 -8.63 7.12
N SER A 8 10.82 -8.36 6.71
CA SER A 8 9.82 -9.41 6.60
C SER A 8 10.13 -10.32 5.40
N ASP A 9 9.78 -11.60 5.50
CA ASP A 9 9.96 -12.57 4.42
C ASP A 9 9.32 -12.08 3.10
N LEU A 10 8.14 -11.48 3.17
CA LEU A 10 7.49 -10.85 2.03
C LEU A 10 8.37 -9.78 1.36
N HIS A 11 9.00 -8.92 2.14
CA HIS A 11 9.88 -7.87 1.60
C HIS A 11 11.09 -8.50 0.92
N ARG A 12 11.77 -9.43 1.58
CA ARG A 12 12.93 -10.15 1.06
C ARG A 12 12.60 -10.89 -0.24
N THR A 13 11.49 -11.62 -0.28
CA THR A 13 11.05 -12.34 -1.48
C THR A 13 10.80 -11.40 -2.64
N LEU A 14 10.07 -10.30 -2.42
CA LEU A 14 9.81 -9.31 -3.47
C LEU A 14 11.10 -8.64 -3.94
N LYS A 15 12.02 -8.30 -3.02
CA LYS A 15 13.32 -7.73 -3.38
C LYS A 15 14.12 -8.67 -4.29
N HIS A 16 14.18 -9.96 -3.98
CA HIS A 16 14.86 -10.93 -4.84
C HIS A 16 14.17 -11.09 -6.20
N LEU A 17 12.84 -11.18 -6.25
CA LEU A 17 12.11 -11.28 -7.52
C LEU A 17 12.36 -10.07 -8.43
N TYR A 18 12.30 -8.85 -7.87
CA TYR A 18 12.55 -7.63 -8.63
C TYR A 18 14.01 -7.46 -9.05
N ALA A 19 14.95 -7.87 -8.20
CA ALA A 19 16.37 -7.87 -8.57
C ALA A 19 16.64 -8.78 -9.78
N LEU A 20 16.03 -9.96 -9.81
CA LEU A 20 16.13 -10.88 -10.96
C LEU A 20 15.40 -10.32 -12.20
N GLU A 21 14.17 -9.81 -12.04
CA GLU A 21 13.36 -9.29 -13.15
C GLU A 21 14.05 -8.10 -13.85
N HIS A 22 14.81 -7.29 -13.09
CA HIS A 22 15.42 -6.04 -13.58
C HIS A 22 16.94 -6.07 -13.64
N ASN A 23 17.59 -7.23 -13.55
CA ASN A 23 19.05 -7.38 -13.50
C ASN A 23 19.71 -6.40 -12.51
N GLY A 24 19.11 -6.26 -11.33
CA GLY A 24 19.52 -5.31 -10.32
C GLY A 24 20.36 -5.94 -9.20
N LYS A 25 21.22 -5.12 -8.58
CA LYS A 25 21.94 -5.48 -7.35
C LYS A 25 21.14 -5.02 -6.14
N THR A 26 21.10 -5.85 -5.11
CA THR A 26 20.40 -5.56 -3.86
C THR A 26 21.28 -4.85 -2.84
N GLU A 27 20.67 -4.07 -1.93
CA GLU A 27 21.33 -3.41 -0.79
C GLU A 27 22.49 -2.49 -1.24
N VAL A 28 22.27 -1.70 -2.30
CA VAL A 28 23.30 -0.85 -2.90
C VAL A 28 23.34 0.50 -2.21
N PRO A 29 24.50 0.95 -1.70
CA PRO A 29 24.65 2.31 -1.19
C PRO A 29 24.62 3.34 -2.34
N VAL A 30 23.74 4.36 -2.19
CA VAL A 30 23.62 5.50 -3.09
C VAL A 30 23.63 6.77 -2.26
N GLY A 31 24.72 7.52 -2.29
CA GLY A 31 24.95 8.63 -1.38
C GLY A 31 24.87 8.18 0.08
N LYS A 32 23.99 8.78 0.86
CA LYS A 32 23.77 8.41 2.28
C LYS A 32 22.70 7.32 2.48
N TRP A 33 22.11 6.82 1.41
CA TRP A 33 21.03 5.86 1.45
C TRP A 33 21.47 4.46 1.01
N ILE A 34 20.90 3.44 1.60
CA ILE A 34 21.00 2.06 1.09
C ILE A 34 19.72 1.79 0.32
N CYS A 35 19.82 1.52 -0.98
CA CYS A 35 18.71 1.23 -1.86
C CYS A 35 18.43 -0.27 -1.91
N ASP A 36 17.16 -0.67 -1.88
CA ASP A 36 16.79 -2.08 -1.91
C ASP A 36 17.32 -2.75 -3.18
N ILE A 37 17.17 -2.09 -4.33
CA ILE A 37 17.66 -2.58 -5.62
C ILE A 37 18.13 -1.39 -6.46
N VAL A 38 19.27 -1.55 -7.12
CA VAL A 38 19.76 -0.63 -8.17
C VAL A 38 20.03 -1.43 -9.43
N THR A 39 19.37 -1.05 -10.52
CA THR A 39 19.53 -1.69 -11.84
C THR A 39 20.85 -1.30 -12.51
N GLU A 40 21.24 -1.98 -13.57
CA GLU A 40 22.44 -1.64 -14.35
C GLU A 40 22.40 -0.21 -14.93
N ASN A 41 21.19 0.29 -15.23
CA ASN A 41 20.99 1.66 -15.72
C ASN A 41 21.02 2.72 -14.60
N GLY A 42 21.19 2.32 -13.34
CA GLY A 42 21.19 3.21 -12.18
C GLY A 42 19.80 3.58 -11.66
N ASP A 43 18.73 2.98 -12.20
CA ASP A 43 17.36 3.13 -11.68
C ASP A 43 17.24 2.46 -10.32
N VAL A 44 16.44 3.05 -9.44
CA VAL A 44 16.25 2.55 -8.08
C VAL A 44 14.87 1.93 -7.92
N ILE A 45 14.81 0.74 -7.30
CA ILE A 45 13.55 0.09 -6.95
C ILE A 45 13.54 -0.12 -5.44
N GLU A 46 12.48 0.39 -4.78
CA GLU A 46 12.27 0.31 -3.34
C GLU A 46 11.04 -0.54 -3.03
N ILE A 47 11.19 -1.56 -2.22
CA ILE A 47 10.09 -2.42 -1.80
C ILE A 47 9.53 -1.93 -0.47
N GLN A 48 8.27 -1.50 -0.43
CA GLN A 48 7.68 -0.96 0.79
C GLN A 48 6.40 -1.69 1.20
N THR A 49 6.52 -2.58 2.15
CA THR A 49 5.40 -3.43 2.62
C THR A 49 4.45 -2.76 3.62
N ALA A 50 4.74 -1.54 4.05
CA ALA A 50 3.96 -0.85 5.08
C ALA A 50 3.72 0.63 4.74
N ASN A 51 4.46 1.54 5.35
CA ASN A 51 4.22 2.99 5.24
C ASN A 51 5.15 3.63 4.20
N ILE A 52 4.63 3.87 2.99
CA ILE A 52 5.36 4.51 1.89
C ILE A 52 5.89 5.89 2.29
N SER A 53 5.19 6.63 3.16
CA SER A 53 5.62 7.96 3.60
C SER A 53 7.00 7.98 4.27
N LYS A 54 7.48 6.85 4.78
CA LYS A 54 8.83 6.74 5.35
C LYS A 54 9.93 6.90 4.31
N LEU A 55 9.62 6.60 3.04
CA LEU A 55 10.55 6.74 1.93
C LEU A 55 10.69 8.17 1.42
N THR A 56 9.83 9.11 1.85
CA THR A 56 9.79 10.48 1.30
C THR A 56 11.16 11.17 1.26
N PRO A 57 11.97 11.20 2.34
CA PRO A 57 13.28 11.88 2.29
C PRO A 57 14.25 11.20 1.33
N LYS A 58 14.28 9.85 1.32
CA LYS A 58 15.12 9.05 0.43
C LYS A 58 14.71 9.24 -1.02
N THR A 59 13.41 9.07 -1.31
CA THR A 59 12.86 9.24 -2.66
C THR A 59 13.14 10.64 -3.19
N LYS A 60 12.92 11.69 -2.37
CA LYS A 60 13.22 13.05 -2.78
C LYS A 60 14.68 13.22 -3.17
N SER A 61 15.61 12.76 -2.33
CA SER A 61 17.05 12.83 -2.61
C SER A 61 17.42 12.12 -3.93
N LEU A 62 16.90 10.93 -4.17
CA LEU A 62 17.18 10.16 -5.39
C LEU A 62 16.60 10.83 -6.65
N LEU A 63 15.43 11.46 -6.54
CA LEU A 63 14.81 12.22 -7.63
C LEU A 63 15.58 13.52 -7.92
N ASP A 64 16.03 14.22 -6.87
CA ASP A 64 16.87 15.42 -6.99
C ASP A 64 18.22 15.09 -7.66
N ASP A 65 18.73 13.85 -7.49
CA ASP A 65 19.92 13.31 -8.17
C ASP A 65 19.61 12.84 -9.62
N GLY A 66 18.40 13.07 -10.14
CA GLY A 66 17.99 12.73 -11.50
C GLY A 66 17.69 11.25 -11.73
N ARG A 67 17.62 10.41 -10.70
CA ARG A 67 17.39 8.97 -10.85
C ARG A 67 15.92 8.67 -11.07
N ASN A 68 15.65 7.60 -11.83
CA ASN A 68 14.32 7.01 -11.84
C ASN A 68 14.13 6.17 -10.58
N VAL A 69 12.99 6.34 -9.92
CA VAL A 69 12.64 5.61 -8.70
C VAL A 69 11.32 4.89 -8.90
N THR A 70 11.30 3.59 -8.65
CA THR A 70 10.08 2.78 -8.59
C THR A 70 9.83 2.34 -7.16
N ILE A 71 8.70 2.75 -6.59
CA ILE A 71 8.25 2.25 -5.28
C ILE A 71 7.26 1.11 -5.52
N VAL A 72 7.63 -0.08 -5.05
CA VAL A 72 6.79 -1.29 -5.14
C VAL A 72 6.03 -1.48 -3.84
N TYR A 73 4.71 -1.49 -3.92
CA TYR A 73 3.82 -1.61 -2.76
C TYR A 73 2.92 -2.85 -2.87
N PRO A 74 3.16 -3.91 -2.08
CA PRO A 74 2.30 -5.07 -2.06
C PRO A 74 0.98 -4.77 -1.31
N LEU A 75 -0.12 -4.87 -2.04
CA LEU A 75 -1.48 -4.76 -1.54
C LEU A 75 -2.06 -6.17 -1.33
N VAL A 76 -2.28 -6.54 -0.07
CA VAL A 76 -2.73 -7.89 0.30
C VAL A 76 -4.24 -8.02 0.07
N ILE A 77 -4.64 -8.63 -1.05
CA ILE A 77 -6.05 -8.84 -1.39
C ILE A 77 -6.65 -10.10 -0.76
N GLU A 78 -5.84 -11.14 -0.59
CA GLU A 78 -6.20 -12.35 0.15
C GLU A 78 -5.10 -12.73 1.12
N LYS A 79 -5.52 -13.22 2.30
CA LYS A 79 -4.61 -13.67 3.32
C LYS A 79 -5.08 -14.95 3.98
N THR A 80 -4.25 -15.98 3.96
CA THR A 80 -4.36 -17.16 4.79
C THR A 80 -3.64 -16.91 6.12
N ILE A 81 -4.22 -17.36 7.22
CA ILE A 81 -3.63 -17.29 8.56
C ILE A 81 -3.38 -18.71 9.02
N GLU A 82 -2.13 -19.02 9.30
CA GLU A 82 -1.68 -20.26 9.92
C GLU A 82 -1.26 -19.96 11.35
N THR A 83 -1.71 -20.80 12.29
CA THR A 83 -1.35 -20.68 13.69
C THR A 83 -0.64 -21.96 14.12
N TYR A 84 0.53 -21.78 14.70
CA TYR A 84 1.40 -22.86 15.17
C TYR A 84 1.53 -22.84 16.69
N MET A 85 1.70 -24.01 17.29
CA MET A 85 2.14 -24.16 18.68
C MET A 85 3.60 -23.71 18.84
N PRO A 86 4.09 -23.51 20.09
CA PRO A 86 5.51 -23.23 20.34
C PRO A 86 6.47 -24.31 19.83
N ASP A 87 6.04 -25.56 19.81
CA ASP A 87 6.77 -26.74 19.30
C ASP A 87 6.76 -26.86 17.76
N GLY A 88 6.04 -25.98 17.06
CA GLY A 88 5.96 -25.95 15.60
C GLY A 88 4.76 -26.72 15.00
N ALA A 89 3.92 -27.36 15.81
CA ALA A 89 2.73 -28.05 15.30
C ALA A 89 1.69 -27.05 14.78
N LEU A 90 1.16 -27.30 13.58
CA LEU A 90 0.08 -26.49 12.98
C LEU A 90 -1.24 -26.75 13.71
N ILE A 91 -1.81 -25.70 14.32
CA ILE A 91 -3.10 -25.79 15.03
C ILE A 91 -4.27 -25.46 14.11
N SER A 92 -4.13 -24.42 13.29
CA SER A 92 -5.21 -23.95 12.44
C SER A 92 -4.71 -23.28 11.18
N ARG A 93 -5.48 -23.45 10.09
CA ARG A 93 -5.31 -22.75 8.82
C ARG A 93 -6.67 -22.20 8.39
N ARG A 94 -6.77 -20.89 8.18
CA ARG A 94 -8.03 -20.26 7.79
C ARG A 94 -7.81 -19.02 6.93
N LYS A 95 -8.76 -18.70 6.05
CA LYS A 95 -8.78 -17.44 5.32
C LYS A 95 -9.10 -16.27 6.25
N SER A 96 -8.42 -15.15 6.09
CA SER A 96 -8.74 -13.91 6.78
C SER A 96 -9.98 -13.26 6.15
N PRO A 97 -10.94 -12.77 6.96
CA PRO A 97 -12.08 -12.02 6.43
C PRO A 97 -11.67 -10.62 5.92
N LYS A 98 -10.49 -10.13 6.32
CA LYS A 98 -10.00 -8.81 5.88
C LYS A 98 -9.37 -8.92 4.51
N LYS A 99 -9.94 -8.21 3.56
CA LYS A 99 -9.40 -8.00 2.21
C LYS A 99 -9.05 -6.51 2.05
N GLN A 100 -7.89 -6.22 1.48
CA GLN A 100 -7.53 -4.85 1.13
C GLN A 100 -8.05 -4.54 -0.28
N THR A 101 -8.46 -3.30 -0.47
CA THR A 101 -8.83 -2.75 -1.77
C THR A 101 -7.77 -1.76 -2.19
N ILE A 102 -7.77 -1.33 -3.46
CA ILE A 102 -6.81 -0.33 -3.97
C ILE A 102 -6.79 0.95 -3.11
N TYR A 103 -7.92 1.33 -2.55
CA TYR A 103 -8.03 2.51 -1.68
C TYR A 103 -7.32 2.36 -0.33
N ALA A 104 -6.92 1.15 0.06
CA ALA A 104 -6.17 0.95 1.30
C ALA A 104 -4.77 1.59 1.25
N MET A 105 -4.17 1.74 0.07
CA MET A 105 -2.88 2.38 -0.12
C MET A 105 -2.90 3.89 0.14
N LEU A 106 -4.06 4.56 -0.05
CA LEU A 106 -4.16 6.02 0.00
C LEU A 106 -3.57 6.63 1.28
N ARG A 107 -3.77 5.96 2.43
CA ARG A 107 -3.19 6.39 3.70
C ARG A 107 -1.66 6.39 3.67
N SER A 108 -1.05 5.44 3.00
CA SER A 108 0.40 5.35 2.87
C SER A 108 0.98 6.43 1.95
N LEU A 109 0.15 7.01 1.07
CA LEU A 109 0.55 8.05 0.12
C LEU A 109 0.53 9.46 0.71
N THR A 110 -0.11 9.68 1.87
CA THR A 110 -0.32 11.03 2.43
C THR A 110 0.97 11.80 2.76
N GLY A 111 2.08 11.13 3.02
CA GLY A 111 3.35 11.81 3.31
C GLY A 111 4.26 11.96 2.10
N ILE A 112 4.00 11.22 1.01
CA ILE A 112 4.82 11.25 -0.21
C ILE A 112 4.10 11.96 -1.38
N TYR A 113 2.86 12.41 -1.19
CA TYR A 113 2.02 12.97 -2.24
C TYR A 113 2.71 14.07 -3.08
N PRO A 114 3.59 14.94 -2.55
CA PRO A 114 4.21 15.97 -3.38
C PRO A 114 5.12 15.41 -4.48
N LEU A 115 5.55 14.16 -4.33
CA LEU A 115 6.45 13.50 -5.29
C LEU A 115 5.71 12.61 -6.30
N LEU A 116 4.44 12.24 -6.04
CA LEU A 116 3.72 11.22 -6.82
C LEU A 116 3.56 11.55 -8.32
N LEU A 117 3.58 12.83 -8.69
CA LEU A 117 3.51 13.27 -10.09
C LEU A 117 4.87 13.67 -10.65
N HIS A 118 5.97 13.38 -9.93
CA HIS A 118 7.31 13.60 -10.46
C HIS A 118 7.60 12.65 -11.63
N GLY A 119 8.11 13.18 -12.76
CA GLY A 119 8.31 12.42 -14.00
C GLY A 119 9.18 11.17 -13.86
N ASN A 120 10.09 11.14 -12.89
CA ASN A 120 10.98 10.03 -12.61
C ASN A 120 10.51 9.12 -11.46
N LEU A 121 9.31 9.34 -10.90
CA LEU A 121 8.73 8.48 -9.88
C LEU A 121 7.63 7.60 -10.47
N THR A 122 7.69 6.31 -10.19
CA THR A 122 6.64 5.34 -10.47
C THR A 122 6.21 4.65 -9.18
N LEU A 123 4.93 4.62 -8.89
CA LEU A 123 4.35 3.77 -7.85
C LEU A 123 3.80 2.50 -8.52
N GLU A 124 4.36 1.35 -8.20
CA GLU A 124 3.86 0.06 -8.66
C GLU A 124 3.14 -0.67 -7.52
N VAL A 125 1.87 -0.96 -7.69
CA VAL A 125 1.03 -1.66 -6.71
C VAL A 125 0.88 -3.11 -7.15
N LEU A 126 1.35 -4.02 -6.28
CA LEU A 126 1.22 -5.46 -6.49
C LEU A 126 0.02 -5.99 -5.73
N PHE A 127 -0.95 -6.54 -6.41
CA PHE A 127 -2.05 -7.26 -5.79
C PHE A 127 -1.60 -8.68 -5.48
N VAL A 128 -1.41 -8.96 -4.17
CA VAL A 128 -0.79 -10.22 -3.73
C VAL A 128 -1.70 -11.03 -2.82
N THR A 129 -1.49 -12.34 -2.84
CA THR A 129 -1.98 -13.25 -1.81
C THR A 129 -0.82 -13.68 -0.91
N ILE A 130 -1.07 -13.79 0.39
CA ILE A 130 -0.04 -14.14 1.36
C ILE A 130 -0.53 -15.17 2.37
N THR A 131 0.41 -15.89 2.97
CA THR A 131 0.21 -16.64 4.20
C THR A 131 0.89 -15.92 5.37
N GLU A 132 0.12 -15.56 6.40
CA GLU A 132 0.60 -14.99 7.66
C GLU A 132 0.73 -16.08 8.70
N GLN A 133 1.95 -16.37 9.11
CA GLN A 133 2.24 -17.35 10.16
C GLN A 133 2.24 -16.68 11.53
N ARG A 134 1.61 -17.33 12.50
CA ARG A 134 1.50 -16.91 13.88
C ARG A 134 1.95 -18.04 14.80
N ARG A 135 2.64 -17.71 15.88
CA ARG A 135 2.99 -18.64 16.94
C ARG A 135 2.14 -18.34 18.16
N LYS A 136 1.49 -19.36 18.70
CA LYS A 136 0.75 -19.26 19.97
C LYS A 136 1.72 -18.97 21.11
N THR A 137 1.26 -18.19 22.11
CA THR A 137 2.03 -17.88 23.31
C THR A 137 1.34 -18.45 24.54
N ALA A 138 2.11 -18.90 25.53
CA ALA A 138 1.58 -19.41 26.79
C ALA A 138 0.83 -18.32 27.57
N THR A 139 1.35 -17.10 27.55
CA THR A 139 0.74 -15.93 28.20
C THR A 139 0.34 -14.89 27.15
N PRO A 140 -0.71 -14.08 27.41
CA PRO A 140 -1.10 -12.98 26.53
C PRO A 140 0.02 -11.95 26.38
N VAL A 141 0.30 -11.55 25.13
CA VAL A 141 1.34 -10.57 24.80
C VAL A 141 0.74 -9.31 24.15
N ARG A 142 1.36 -8.17 24.40
CA ARG A 142 1.03 -6.92 23.70
C ARG A 142 1.89 -6.81 22.44
N LEU A 143 1.24 -6.75 21.28
CA LEU A 143 1.94 -6.56 20.02
C LEU A 143 2.38 -5.09 19.85
N ALA A 144 3.52 -4.87 19.20
CA ALA A 144 4.07 -3.54 18.91
C ALA A 144 3.16 -2.66 18.03
N ASN A 145 2.18 -3.25 17.35
CA ASN A 145 1.23 -2.57 16.46
C ASN A 145 0.12 -1.87 17.23
N LYS A 146 0.40 -0.91 18.08
CA LYS A 146 -0.55 0.03 18.75
C LYS A 146 -1.97 -0.49 19.10
N SER A 147 -2.29 -1.75 18.89
CA SER A 147 -3.52 -2.41 19.36
C SER A 147 -3.41 -2.65 20.87
N ARG A 148 -3.51 -1.52 21.63
CA ARG A 148 -3.17 -1.48 23.06
C ARG A 148 -4.21 -2.14 23.97
N HIS A 149 -5.44 -2.32 23.48
CA HIS A 149 -6.55 -2.66 24.34
C HIS A 149 -6.69 -4.16 24.62
N PHE A 150 -6.19 -5.02 23.72
CA PHE A 150 -6.37 -6.46 23.89
C PHE A 150 -5.06 -7.21 23.66
N PRO A 151 -4.46 -7.78 24.72
CA PRO A 151 -3.36 -8.70 24.58
C PRO A 151 -3.74 -9.87 23.66
N LYS A 152 -2.80 -10.38 22.90
CA LYS A 152 -3.00 -11.51 21.99
C LYS A 152 -2.32 -12.74 22.56
N THR A 153 -2.93 -13.91 22.36
CA THR A 153 -2.35 -15.20 22.70
C THR A 153 -1.48 -15.78 21.58
N TRP A 154 -0.96 -14.89 20.73
CA TRP A 154 -0.11 -15.23 19.60
C TRP A 154 0.77 -14.04 19.20
N VAL A 155 1.90 -14.34 18.58
CA VAL A 155 2.80 -13.37 17.95
C VAL A 155 2.90 -13.64 16.45
N PRO A 156 2.99 -12.60 15.61
CA PRO A 156 3.28 -12.78 14.19
C PRO A 156 4.70 -13.31 14.03
N GLN A 157 4.90 -14.24 13.10
CA GLN A 157 6.20 -14.77 12.73
C GLN A 157 6.58 -14.21 11.37
N GLU A 158 6.02 -14.76 10.32
CA GLU A 158 6.36 -14.47 8.94
C GLU A 158 5.12 -14.14 8.10
N LYS A 159 5.38 -13.48 6.97
CA LYS A 159 4.41 -13.28 5.90
C LYS A 159 5.03 -13.81 4.61
N LYS A 160 4.53 -14.93 4.14
CA LYS A 160 5.00 -15.56 2.91
C LYS A 160 4.18 -15.08 1.72
N LEU A 161 4.86 -14.71 0.63
CA LEU A 161 4.22 -14.44 -0.65
C LEU A 161 3.72 -15.77 -1.24
N GLU A 162 2.44 -15.83 -1.57
CA GLU A 162 1.86 -16.98 -2.26
C GLU A 162 1.78 -16.75 -3.78
N SER A 163 1.26 -15.58 -4.17
CA SER A 163 1.17 -15.21 -5.57
C SER A 163 1.06 -13.70 -5.77
N ILE A 164 1.48 -13.24 -6.95
CA ILE A 164 1.21 -11.91 -7.47
C ILE A 164 0.10 -12.07 -8.52
N ILE A 165 -1.09 -11.51 -8.24
CA ILE A 165 -2.27 -11.67 -9.09
C ILE A 165 -2.24 -10.69 -10.26
N ARG A 166 -1.85 -9.42 -9.98
CA ARG A 166 -1.68 -8.37 -10.99
C ARG A 166 -0.80 -7.26 -10.47
N LYS A 167 -0.29 -6.44 -11.41
CA LYS A 167 0.49 -5.24 -11.16
C LYS A 167 -0.26 -4.03 -11.74
N GLU A 168 -0.31 -2.92 -11.03
CA GLU A 168 -0.83 -1.64 -11.52
C GLU A 168 0.22 -0.56 -11.30
N ARG A 169 0.45 0.29 -12.29
CA ARG A 169 1.44 1.37 -12.24
C ARG A 169 0.75 2.72 -12.21
N TYR A 170 1.26 3.61 -11.38
CA TYR A 170 0.79 4.99 -11.22
C TYR A 170 1.97 5.94 -11.38
N LYS A 171 1.98 6.72 -12.44
CA LYS A 171 3.03 7.69 -12.78
C LYS A 171 2.44 9.02 -13.21
N THR A 172 1.39 8.98 -14.02
CA THR A 172 0.77 10.14 -14.64
C THR A 172 -0.51 10.57 -13.91
N LYS A 173 -0.97 11.78 -14.16
CA LYS A 173 -2.28 12.25 -13.68
C LYS A 173 -3.40 11.28 -14.07
N ALA A 174 -3.39 10.78 -15.31
CA ALA A 174 -4.40 9.84 -15.81
C ALA A 174 -4.43 8.54 -15.01
N ASP A 175 -3.25 7.99 -14.62
CA ASP A 175 -3.18 6.77 -13.82
C ASP A 175 -3.85 6.96 -12.45
N TYR A 176 -3.57 8.08 -11.78
CA TYR A 176 -4.20 8.39 -10.49
C TYR A 176 -5.70 8.67 -10.64
N MET A 177 -6.13 9.37 -11.71
CA MET A 177 -7.54 9.64 -11.97
C MET A 177 -8.36 8.37 -12.19
N ALA A 178 -7.76 7.27 -12.67
CA ALA A 178 -8.41 5.96 -12.79
C ALA A 178 -8.85 5.36 -11.42
N LEU A 179 -8.36 5.90 -10.29
CA LEU A 179 -8.86 5.55 -8.96
C LEU A 179 -10.25 6.13 -8.68
N ILE A 180 -10.67 7.18 -9.37
CA ILE A 180 -12.03 7.71 -9.29
C ILE A 180 -12.97 6.73 -10.01
N PRO A 181 -14.06 6.26 -9.36
CA PRO A 181 -15.02 5.41 -10.04
C PRO A 181 -15.62 6.09 -11.27
N PRO A 182 -15.74 5.42 -12.42
CA PRO A 182 -16.26 6.02 -13.66
C PRO A 182 -17.73 6.44 -13.58
N THR A 183 -18.46 5.91 -12.60
CA THR A 183 -19.86 6.27 -12.33
C THR A 183 -20.02 7.62 -11.62
N LEU A 184 -18.91 8.26 -11.21
CA LEU A 184 -18.94 9.55 -10.55
C LEU A 184 -19.18 10.67 -11.59
N PRO A 185 -20.16 11.58 -11.38
CA PRO A 185 -20.36 12.72 -12.26
C PRO A 185 -19.16 13.67 -12.23
N HIS A 186 -19.00 14.49 -13.27
CA HIS A 186 -17.91 15.47 -13.39
C HIS A 186 -17.87 16.44 -12.18
N GLU A 187 -19.03 16.89 -11.71
CA GLU A 187 -19.17 17.64 -10.46
C GLU A 187 -19.82 16.75 -9.40
N PHE A 188 -19.22 16.67 -8.23
CA PHE A 188 -19.63 15.73 -7.18
C PHE A 188 -19.39 16.26 -5.78
N THR A 189 -20.12 15.69 -4.84
CA THR A 189 -19.91 15.89 -3.40
C THR A 189 -19.22 14.67 -2.76
N ILE A 190 -18.75 14.80 -1.51
CA ILE A 190 -18.20 13.66 -0.74
C ILE A 190 -19.20 12.49 -0.68
N PRO A 191 -20.50 12.69 -0.38
CA PRO A 191 -21.48 11.61 -0.43
C PRO A 191 -21.58 10.90 -1.77
N ASN A 192 -21.51 11.64 -2.91
CA ASN A 192 -21.50 11.02 -4.24
C ASN A 192 -20.28 10.11 -4.41
N LEU A 193 -19.07 10.60 -4.09
CA LEU A 193 -17.84 9.84 -4.17
C LEU A 193 -17.89 8.60 -3.23
N GLN A 194 -18.40 8.76 -2.02
CA GLN A 194 -18.56 7.65 -1.07
C GLN A 194 -19.47 6.56 -1.65
N LYS A 195 -20.63 6.95 -2.23
CA LYS A 195 -21.56 6.01 -2.87
C LYS A 195 -20.91 5.30 -4.05
N ALA A 196 -20.20 6.02 -4.92
CA ALA A 196 -19.51 5.45 -6.07
C ALA A 196 -18.40 4.45 -5.66
N ILE A 197 -17.58 4.79 -4.67
CA ILE A 197 -16.58 3.87 -4.11
C ILE A 197 -17.26 2.64 -3.51
N PHE A 198 -18.33 2.82 -2.76
CA PHE A 198 -19.07 1.72 -2.16
C PHE A 198 -19.61 0.75 -3.21
N SER A 199 -20.25 1.25 -4.29
CA SER A 199 -20.75 0.43 -5.40
C SER A 199 -19.62 -0.37 -6.05
N LYS A 200 -18.49 0.29 -6.40
CA LYS A 200 -17.31 -0.38 -6.96
C LYS A 200 -16.78 -1.51 -6.06
N LEU A 201 -16.77 -1.31 -4.74
CA LEU A 201 -16.32 -2.32 -3.78
C LEU A 201 -17.28 -3.50 -3.64
N GLN A 202 -18.58 -3.30 -3.89
CA GLN A 202 -19.59 -4.37 -3.89
C GLN A 202 -19.47 -5.24 -5.14
N GLU A 203 -19.24 -4.64 -6.31
CA GLU A 203 -19.00 -5.35 -7.56
C GLU A 203 -17.79 -6.27 -7.45
N ASP A 204 -16.71 -5.82 -6.81
CA ASP A 204 -15.49 -6.60 -6.55
C ASP A 204 -15.68 -7.70 -5.49
N LYS A 205 -16.88 -7.89 -4.92
CA LYS A 205 -17.20 -8.85 -3.82
C LYS A 205 -16.24 -8.75 -2.62
N THR A 206 -15.61 -7.58 -2.42
CA THR A 206 -14.46 -7.49 -1.53
C THR A 206 -14.79 -7.18 -0.07
N ASN A 207 -15.99 -6.65 0.28
CA ASN A 207 -16.26 -6.41 1.71
C ASN A 207 -17.74 -6.07 2.04
N LYS A 208 -18.36 -6.84 2.93
CA LYS A 208 -19.71 -6.56 3.45
C LYS A 208 -19.78 -5.46 4.52
N ASN A 209 -18.64 -5.03 5.11
CA ASN A 209 -18.58 -4.07 6.23
C ASN A 209 -18.14 -2.66 5.79
N SER A 210 -18.62 -2.16 4.65
CA SER A 210 -17.84 -1.17 3.91
C SER A 210 -18.36 0.27 3.95
N CYS A 211 -19.50 0.60 4.58
CA CYS A 211 -20.00 1.98 4.51
C CYS A 211 -19.06 2.99 5.21
N THR A 212 -18.64 2.70 6.44
CA THR A 212 -17.66 3.55 7.18
C THR A 212 -16.29 3.55 6.51
N ALA A 213 -15.87 2.39 5.99
CA ALA A 213 -14.60 2.28 5.27
C ALA A 213 -14.63 3.11 3.98
N ALA A 214 -15.69 3.02 3.19
CA ALA A 214 -15.88 3.82 1.97
C ALA A 214 -15.90 5.32 2.26
N ALA A 215 -16.53 5.76 3.36
CA ALA A 215 -16.54 7.16 3.76
C ALA A 215 -15.13 7.69 4.06
N ASN A 216 -14.34 6.92 4.80
CA ASN A 216 -12.96 7.30 5.13
C ASN A 216 -12.06 7.29 3.88
N GLN A 217 -12.25 6.32 2.99
CA GLN A 217 -11.53 6.21 1.73
C GLN A 217 -11.87 7.37 0.78
N ALA A 218 -13.16 7.76 0.67
CA ALA A 218 -13.59 8.90 -0.12
C ALA A 218 -12.98 10.22 0.36
N ARG A 219 -12.99 10.48 1.68
CA ARG A 219 -12.36 11.67 2.25
C ARG A 219 -10.86 11.72 1.99
N LEU A 220 -10.20 10.57 2.14
CA LEU A 220 -8.76 10.47 1.96
C LEU A 220 -8.35 10.61 0.49
N LEU A 221 -9.10 9.99 -0.44
CA LEU A 221 -8.92 10.16 -1.87
C LEU A 221 -9.07 11.63 -2.29
N LEU A 222 -10.15 12.26 -1.84
CA LEU A 222 -10.42 13.66 -2.14
C LEU A 222 -9.34 14.59 -1.57
N TRP A 223 -8.91 14.35 -0.33
CA TRP A 223 -7.82 15.11 0.29
C TRP A 223 -6.54 15.00 -0.54
N LEU A 224 -6.17 13.77 -0.92
CA LEU A 224 -4.96 13.50 -1.72
C LEU A 224 -5.05 14.18 -3.09
N PHE A 225 -6.17 14.01 -3.79
CA PHE A 225 -6.35 14.52 -5.15
C PHE A 225 -6.45 16.04 -5.21
N THR A 226 -7.03 16.65 -4.20
CA THR A 226 -7.00 18.13 -4.08
C THR A 226 -5.58 18.64 -3.88
N ARG A 227 -4.75 17.92 -3.09
CA ARG A 227 -3.33 18.27 -2.88
C ARG A 227 -2.44 18.01 -4.09
N MET A 228 -2.79 17.01 -4.91
CA MET A 228 -2.12 16.70 -6.18
C MET A 228 -2.62 17.55 -7.36
N ASP A 229 -3.52 18.49 -7.13
CA ASP A 229 -4.14 19.33 -8.16
C ASP A 229 -4.87 18.54 -9.27
N LEU A 230 -5.48 17.41 -8.88
CA LEU A 230 -6.31 16.56 -9.75
C LEU A 230 -7.80 16.85 -9.61
N VAL A 231 -8.20 17.44 -8.47
CA VAL A 231 -9.57 17.79 -8.14
C VAL A 231 -9.57 19.18 -7.49
N GLU A 232 -10.54 20.00 -7.84
CA GLU A 232 -10.72 21.34 -7.26
C GLU A 232 -12.11 21.52 -6.63
N LYS A 233 -12.23 22.51 -5.76
CA LYS A 233 -13.52 22.95 -5.24
C LYS A 233 -14.13 23.91 -6.24
N CYS A 234 -15.36 23.64 -6.69
CA CYS A 234 -16.05 24.46 -7.68
C CYS A 234 -17.32 25.15 -7.16
N GLY A 235 -17.76 24.85 -5.92
CA GLY A 235 -18.96 25.48 -5.37
C GLY A 235 -19.52 24.77 -4.16
N LYS A 236 -20.84 24.87 -3.99
CA LYS A 236 -21.62 24.21 -2.95
C LYS A 236 -22.91 23.64 -3.52
N GLN A 237 -23.32 22.50 -3.05
CA GLN A 237 -24.63 21.91 -3.29
C GLN A 237 -25.31 21.68 -1.93
N GLY A 238 -26.22 22.59 -1.57
CA GLY A 238 -26.78 22.65 -0.23
C GLY A 238 -25.69 22.91 0.83
N ARG A 239 -25.56 22.01 1.80
CA ARG A 239 -24.53 22.08 2.86
C ARG A 239 -23.18 21.44 2.46
N CYS A 240 -23.13 20.75 1.32
CA CYS A 240 -21.96 20.03 0.87
C CYS A 240 -21.10 20.87 -0.07
N THR A 241 -19.78 20.79 0.08
CA THR A 241 -18.83 21.32 -0.89
C THR A 241 -18.91 20.51 -2.19
N LEU A 242 -18.98 21.21 -3.32
CA LEU A 242 -18.95 20.65 -4.66
C LEU A 242 -17.51 20.64 -5.18
N TYR A 243 -17.13 19.55 -5.78
CA TYR A 243 -15.80 19.31 -6.34
C TYR A 243 -15.92 18.94 -7.80
N ARG A 244 -14.86 19.24 -8.57
CA ARG A 244 -14.75 18.92 -9.99
C ARG A 244 -13.38 18.30 -10.27
N THR A 245 -13.34 17.30 -11.15
CA THR A 245 -12.09 16.79 -11.71
C THR A 245 -11.48 17.80 -12.68
N LYS A 246 -10.15 17.88 -12.70
CA LYS A 246 -9.40 18.75 -13.62
C LYS A 246 -8.97 18.01 -14.87
#